data_f5d485ff321b765d254b3dd9dab01552
#
_entry.id   f5d485ff321b765d254b3dd9dab01552
#
_cell.length_a   1.000
_cell.length_b   1.000
_cell.length_c   1.000
_cell.angle_alpha   90.00
_cell.angle_beta   90.00
_cell.angle_gamma   90.00
#
_symmetry.space_group_name_H-M   'P 1'
#
loop_
_entity.id
_entity.type
_entity.pdbx_description
1 polymer ?
#
loop_
_entity_poly.entity_id
_entity_poly.type
_entity_poly.pdbx_seq_one_letter_code
_entity_poly.pdbx_strand_id
1 'polypeptide(L)'
;LHTAYRRQRQMCIRDSLKPLLLEAGLQRTGQSGNVYDFFRNRLMFPIRNIRGQVIAFSARTMIGEEPKYINTGDTPIFTKGSEVFGLYEARKSIQDKKRVIVVEGQMDVIQLSQAGFGEACAPLGTAIRAEHIERLLKMTDHVIFSFDGDAAGRKAAKRAMDLSLPLLDDAQKVSFVFLPEGEDPDSLVKKSGALAFEEMLKKALPLSSYLIEALSQGLDLAVLEDRNAFIAVSYTHLTLPTIC
;
A
#
# COMPACT_ATOMS: atom_id res chain seq x y z
N LEU A 1 11.94 14.48 48.42
CA LEU A 1 12.15 15.66 47.56
C LEU A 1 12.45 15.26 46.10
N HIS A 2 13.30 14.27 45.84
CA HIS A 2 13.66 13.85 44.45
C HIS A 2 12.52 13.24 43.64
N THR A 3 11.59 12.51 44.25
CA THR A 3 10.42 11.89 43.56
C THR A 3 9.36 12.91 43.22
N ALA A 4 9.13 13.94 44.00
CA ALA A 4 8.18 15.01 43.71
C ALA A 4 8.67 15.88 42.53
N TYR A 5 9.98 16.19 42.49
CA TYR A 5 10.58 16.96 41.39
C TYR A 5 10.56 16.22 40.05
N ARG A 6 10.74 14.90 40.06
CA ARG A 6 10.62 14.06 38.87
C ARG A 6 9.18 14.00 38.33
N ARG A 7 8.17 13.88 39.20
CA ARG A 7 6.74 13.91 38.81
C ARG A 7 6.34 15.28 38.24
N GLN A 8 6.82 16.36 38.85
CA GLN A 8 6.48 17.73 38.40
C GLN A 8 7.14 18.03 37.04
N ARG A 9 8.37 17.59 36.81
CA ARG A 9 9.05 17.70 35.52
C ARG A 9 8.38 16.87 34.42
N GLN A 10 7.91 15.67 34.75
CA GLN A 10 7.13 14.84 33.81
C GLN A 10 5.76 15.45 33.50
N MET A 11 5.10 16.08 34.48
CA MET A 11 3.83 16.80 34.23
C MET A 11 4.05 18.02 33.34
N CYS A 12 5.04 18.86 33.60
CA CYS A 12 5.33 20.03 32.79
C CYS A 12 5.71 19.68 31.35
N ILE A 13 6.54 18.66 31.13
CA ILE A 13 6.87 18.15 29.79
C ILE A 13 5.61 17.62 29.09
N ARG A 14 4.76 16.89 29.81
CA ARG A 14 3.51 16.33 29.27
C ARG A 14 2.53 17.41 28.85
N ASP A 15 2.40 18.47 29.64
CA ASP A 15 1.48 19.59 29.33
C ASP A 15 1.97 20.46 28.17
N SER A 16 3.26 20.69 28.07
CA SER A 16 3.84 21.43 26.92
C SER A 16 3.78 20.65 25.61
N LEU A 17 3.70 19.30 25.66
CA LEU A 17 3.59 18.44 24.47
C LEU A 17 2.14 18.19 24.00
N LYS A 18 1.12 18.51 24.84
CA LYS A 18 -0.29 18.28 24.48
C LYS A 18 -0.70 18.84 23.11
N PRO A 19 -0.38 20.09 22.76
CA PRO A 19 -0.71 20.61 21.43
C PRO A 19 -0.06 19.81 20.30
N LEU A 20 1.20 19.40 20.48
CA LEU A 20 1.92 18.59 19.49
C LEU A 20 1.34 17.17 19.36
N LEU A 21 0.82 16.57 20.44
CA LEU A 21 0.17 15.27 20.38
C LEU A 21 -1.15 15.32 19.61
N LEU A 22 -1.89 16.42 19.73
CA LEU A 22 -3.10 16.66 18.93
C LEU A 22 -2.74 16.89 17.45
N GLU A 23 -1.75 17.73 17.17
CA GLU A 23 -1.28 18.02 15.81
C GLU A 23 -0.73 16.76 15.12
N ALA A 24 0.01 15.92 15.85
CA ALA A 24 0.52 14.64 15.38
C ALA A 24 -0.57 13.54 15.25
N GLY A 25 -1.82 13.82 15.63
CA GLY A 25 -2.93 12.87 15.56
C GLY A 25 -2.83 11.70 16.56
N LEU A 26 -1.99 11.83 17.60
CA LEU A 26 -1.86 10.86 18.69
C LEU A 26 -2.95 11.03 19.75
N GLN A 27 -3.49 12.22 19.86
CA GLN A 27 -4.64 12.56 20.69
C GLN A 27 -5.75 13.18 19.87
N ARG A 28 -6.97 13.13 20.38
CA ARG A 28 -8.15 13.76 19.79
C ARG A 28 -8.99 14.43 20.84
N THR A 29 -9.71 15.47 20.44
CA THR A 29 -10.71 16.12 21.27
C THR A 29 -12.08 15.49 21.00
N GLY A 30 -12.71 14.97 22.03
CA GLY A 30 -14.08 14.45 21.97
C GLY A 30 -15.13 15.56 21.90
N GLN A 31 -16.39 15.19 21.66
CA GLN A 31 -17.52 16.13 21.58
C GLN A 31 -17.72 16.95 22.86
N SER A 32 -17.34 16.41 24.01
CA SER A 32 -17.40 17.09 25.32
C SER A 32 -16.18 17.98 25.62
N GLY A 33 -15.27 18.17 24.66
CA GLY A 33 -14.03 18.94 24.85
C GLY A 33 -12.89 18.16 25.54
N ASN A 34 -13.14 16.95 26.01
CA ASN A 34 -12.11 16.13 26.65
C ASN A 34 -11.09 15.59 25.64
N VAL A 35 -9.82 15.72 25.94
CA VAL A 35 -8.72 15.17 25.14
C VAL A 35 -8.47 13.72 25.56
N TYR A 36 -8.35 12.82 24.59
CA TYR A 36 -8.09 11.41 24.81
C TYR A 36 -7.06 10.85 23.80
N ASP A 37 -6.37 9.79 24.19
CA ASP A 37 -5.42 9.09 23.34
C ASP A 37 -6.17 8.35 22.22
N PHE A 38 -5.74 8.61 20.95
CA PHE A 38 -6.44 8.06 19.78
C PHE A 38 -6.24 6.54 19.63
N PHE A 39 -5.04 6.07 19.91
CA PHE A 39 -4.66 4.66 19.75
C PHE A 39 -4.77 3.91 21.10
N ARG A 40 -5.96 3.47 21.47
CA ARG A 40 -6.19 2.73 22.72
C ARG A 40 -6.35 1.24 22.46
N ASN A 41 -5.70 0.39 23.28
CA ASN A 41 -5.76 -1.07 23.19
C ASN A 41 -5.41 -1.62 21.80
N ARG A 42 -4.37 -1.05 21.17
CA ARG A 42 -3.96 -1.40 19.80
C ARG A 42 -2.46 -1.64 19.69
N LEU A 43 -2.11 -2.59 18.83
CA LEU A 43 -0.74 -2.78 18.39
C LEU A 43 -0.40 -1.68 17.39
N MET A 44 0.65 -0.91 17.67
CA MET A 44 1.07 0.25 16.89
C MET A 44 2.13 -0.13 15.85
N PHE A 45 1.95 0.34 14.64
CA PHE A 45 2.92 0.21 13.53
C PHE A 45 3.39 1.62 13.13
N PRO A 46 4.67 1.96 13.30
CA PRO A 46 5.18 3.25 12.88
C PRO A 46 5.20 3.32 11.34
N ILE A 47 4.74 4.45 10.81
CA ILE A 47 4.83 4.78 9.39
C ILE A 47 6.01 5.71 9.24
N ARG A 48 6.96 5.34 8.37
CA ARG A 48 8.19 6.09 8.14
C ARG A 48 8.20 6.74 6.76
N ASN A 49 8.74 7.94 6.71
CA ASN A 49 9.07 8.54 5.43
C ASN A 49 10.33 7.91 4.81
N ILE A 50 10.69 8.30 3.59
CA ILE A 50 11.86 7.79 2.86
C ILE A 50 13.19 8.02 3.59
N ARG A 51 13.25 8.95 4.56
CA ARG A 51 14.42 9.22 5.40
C ARG A 51 14.46 8.38 6.68
N GLY A 52 13.44 7.55 6.92
CA GLY A 52 13.32 6.70 8.11
C GLY A 52 12.73 7.39 9.34
N GLN A 53 12.30 8.64 9.22
CA GLN A 53 11.64 9.36 10.30
C GLN A 53 10.21 8.88 10.46
N VAL A 54 9.76 8.65 11.69
CA VAL A 54 8.37 8.30 11.97
C VAL A 54 7.50 9.55 11.79
N ILE A 55 6.54 9.47 10.87
CA ILE A 55 5.65 10.57 10.50
C ILE A 55 4.19 10.31 10.86
N ALA A 56 3.82 9.07 11.11
CA ALA A 56 2.48 8.64 11.48
C ALA A 56 2.48 7.25 12.11
N PHE A 57 1.29 6.78 12.48
CA PHE A 57 1.09 5.43 12.98
C PHE A 57 -0.13 4.79 12.34
N SER A 58 -0.05 3.50 12.10
CA SER A 58 -1.18 2.61 11.93
C SER A 58 -1.34 1.76 13.17
N ALA A 59 -2.53 1.31 13.48
CA ALA A 59 -2.75 0.47 14.64
C ALA A 59 -3.86 -0.56 14.41
N ARG A 60 -3.60 -1.80 14.87
CA ARG A 60 -4.54 -2.91 14.83
C ARG A 60 -5.11 -3.16 16.21
N THR A 61 -6.41 -3.42 16.31
CA THR A 61 -7.05 -3.80 17.58
C THR A 61 -6.44 -5.10 18.14
N MET A 62 -6.25 -5.14 19.46
CA MET A 62 -5.79 -6.33 20.19
C MET A 62 -6.96 -7.14 20.75
N ILE A 63 -8.14 -6.56 20.85
CA ILE A 63 -9.33 -7.13 21.51
C ILE A 63 -10.53 -7.30 20.57
N GLY A 64 -10.34 -7.18 19.27
CA GLY A 64 -11.38 -7.42 18.26
C GLY A 64 -12.40 -6.29 18.09
N GLU A 65 -12.15 -5.09 18.66
CA GLU A 65 -13.01 -3.92 18.43
C GLU A 65 -12.94 -3.42 17.00
N GLU A 66 -14.07 -3.03 16.44
CA GLU A 66 -14.13 -2.34 15.15
C GLU A 66 -13.86 -0.83 15.31
N PRO A 67 -13.20 -0.20 14.33
CA PRO A 67 -12.59 -0.79 13.13
C PRO A 67 -11.31 -1.57 13.47
N LYS A 68 -11.09 -2.70 12.78
CA LYS A 68 -9.91 -3.58 12.94
C LYS A 68 -8.59 -2.82 12.85
N TYR A 69 -8.48 -1.88 11.91
CA TYR A 69 -7.34 -0.98 11.74
C TYR A 69 -7.76 0.48 11.82
N ILE A 70 -6.92 1.29 12.46
CA ILE A 70 -7.01 2.75 12.42
C ILE A 70 -5.65 3.34 12.06
N ASN A 71 -5.66 4.45 11.34
CA ASN A 71 -4.45 5.17 10.97
C ASN A 71 -4.51 6.61 11.49
N THR A 72 -3.35 7.22 11.70
CA THR A 72 -3.23 8.67 11.86
C THR A 72 -3.94 9.35 10.69
N GLY A 73 -4.71 10.39 10.95
CA GLY A 73 -5.25 11.26 9.91
C GLY A 73 -4.15 12.08 9.24
N ASP A 74 -4.50 12.88 8.23
CA ASP A 74 -3.53 13.79 7.63
C ASP A 74 -3.05 14.82 8.65
N THR A 75 -1.74 15.08 8.63
CA THR A 75 -1.05 16.02 9.53
C THR A 75 -0.10 16.89 8.68
N PRO A 76 0.52 17.94 9.23
CA PRO A 76 1.50 18.73 8.50
C PRO A 76 2.70 17.95 7.94
N ILE A 77 2.99 16.75 8.50
CA ILE A 77 4.12 15.91 8.10
C ILE A 77 3.70 14.58 7.46
N PHE A 78 2.39 14.30 7.35
CA PHE A 78 1.88 13.03 6.85
C PHE A 78 0.61 13.23 6.01
N THR A 79 0.65 12.76 4.77
CA THR A 79 -0.52 12.68 3.88
C THR A 79 -0.74 11.21 3.50
N LYS A 80 -1.84 10.65 3.99
CA LYS A 80 -2.18 9.23 3.84
C LYS A 80 -2.20 8.76 2.39
N GLY A 81 -2.64 9.64 1.47
CA GLY A 81 -2.77 9.31 0.05
C GLY A 81 -1.47 9.23 -0.73
N SER A 82 -0.34 9.67 -0.16
CA SER A 82 0.96 9.70 -0.84
C SER A 82 2.01 8.80 -0.18
N GLU A 83 1.76 8.32 1.03
CA GLU A 83 2.73 7.50 1.76
C GLU A 83 2.46 6.00 1.60
N VAL A 84 3.56 5.23 1.53
CA VAL A 84 3.55 3.77 1.36
C VAL A 84 4.15 3.12 2.60
N PHE A 85 3.42 2.20 3.22
CA PHE A 85 3.88 1.45 4.38
C PHE A 85 5.00 0.48 4.00
N GLY A 86 6.05 0.44 4.81
CA GLY A 86 7.18 -0.46 4.63
C GLY A 86 8.21 0.01 3.60
N LEU A 87 7.99 1.13 2.90
CA LEU A 87 8.86 1.55 1.81
C LEU A 87 10.30 1.90 2.26
N TYR A 88 10.45 2.49 3.45
CA TYR A 88 11.77 2.75 4.01
C TYR A 88 12.51 1.45 4.34
N GLU A 89 11.83 0.52 4.97
CA GLU A 89 12.35 -0.79 5.34
C GLU A 89 12.70 -1.61 4.09
N ALA A 90 11.88 -1.53 3.05
CA ALA A 90 12.05 -2.27 1.80
C ALA A 90 13.19 -1.75 0.92
N ARG A 91 13.67 -0.52 1.14
CA ARG A 91 14.58 0.19 0.23
C ARG A 91 15.80 -0.63 -0.19
N LYS A 92 16.47 -1.30 0.76
CA LYS A 92 17.66 -2.10 0.46
C LYS A 92 17.30 -3.32 -0.40
N SER A 93 16.27 -4.06 -0.03
CA SER A 93 15.80 -5.22 -0.81
C SER A 93 15.32 -4.82 -2.22
N ILE A 94 14.67 -3.67 -2.37
CA ILE A 94 14.27 -3.14 -3.68
C ILE A 94 15.51 -2.89 -4.55
N GLN A 95 16.56 -2.27 -4.00
CA GLN A 95 17.81 -2.02 -4.72
C GLN A 95 18.51 -3.30 -5.13
N ASP A 96 18.56 -4.30 -4.24
CA ASP A 96 19.24 -5.57 -4.47
C ASP A 96 18.49 -6.43 -5.50
N LYS A 97 17.15 -6.49 -5.40
CA LYS A 97 16.30 -7.34 -6.25
C LYS A 97 15.77 -6.64 -7.51
N LYS A 98 15.96 -5.33 -7.62
CA LYS A 98 15.50 -4.49 -8.76
C LYS A 98 14.00 -4.59 -9.01
N ARG A 99 13.21 -4.82 -7.96
CA ARG A 99 11.75 -4.89 -8.00
C ARG A 99 11.15 -4.43 -6.68
N VAL A 100 9.89 -4.04 -6.69
CA VAL A 100 9.06 -3.82 -5.50
C VAL A 100 7.79 -4.64 -5.61
N ILE A 101 7.36 -5.23 -4.50
CA ILE A 101 6.10 -5.98 -4.40
C ILE A 101 5.10 -5.11 -3.65
N VAL A 102 3.97 -4.82 -4.27
CA VAL A 102 2.89 -4.03 -3.68
C VAL A 102 1.75 -4.97 -3.32
N VAL A 103 1.42 -5.03 -2.04
CA VAL A 103 0.31 -5.84 -1.49
C VAL A 103 -0.79 -4.94 -0.93
N GLU A 104 -1.93 -5.50 -0.55
CA GLU A 104 -3.08 -4.72 -0.10
C GLU A 104 -2.94 -4.25 1.35
N GLY A 105 -2.36 -5.07 2.21
CA GLY A 105 -2.35 -4.87 3.65
C GLY A 105 -0.96 -4.74 4.27
N GLN A 106 -0.88 -4.00 5.36
CA GLN A 106 0.36 -3.86 6.12
C GLN A 106 0.79 -5.15 6.84
N MET A 107 -0.15 -6.06 7.13
CA MET A 107 0.20 -7.36 7.70
C MET A 107 0.88 -8.24 6.67
N ASP A 108 0.44 -8.19 5.41
CA ASP A 108 1.06 -8.92 4.31
C ASP A 108 2.50 -8.46 4.08
N VAL A 109 2.75 -7.14 4.18
CA VAL A 109 4.11 -6.59 4.14
C VAL A 109 5.00 -7.20 5.22
N ILE A 110 4.52 -7.25 6.47
CA ILE A 110 5.29 -7.78 7.60
C ILE A 110 5.56 -9.28 7.40
N GLN A 111 4.56 -10.04 7.02
CA GLN A 111 4.68 -11.50 6.83
C GLN A 111 5.58 -11.84 5.64
N LEU A 112 5.41 -11.14 4.52
CA LEU A 112 6.30 -11.30 3.37
C LEU A 112 7.75 -10.93 3.71
N SER A 113 7.96 -9.86 4.47
CA SER A 113 9.29 -9.50 4.92
C SER A 113 9.93 -10.59 5.79
N GLN A 114 9.16 -11.21 6.71
CA GLN A 114 9.62 -12.34 7.51
C GLN A 114 9.95 -13.57 6.66
N ALA A 115 9.24 -13.74 5.54
CA ALA A 115 9.46 -14.84 4.59
C ALA A 115 10.61 -14.58 3.60
N GLY A 116 11.33 -13.44 3.71
CA GLY A 116 12.46 -13.09 2.85
C GLY A 116 12.13 -12.15 1.68
N PHE A 117 10.88 -11.69 1.58
CA PHE A 117 10.44 -10.69 0.59
C PHE A 117 10.49 -9.28 1.20
N GLY A 118 11.70 -8.85 1.58
CA GLY A 118 11.92 -7.55 2.21
C GLY A 118 11.60 -6.35 1.29
N GLU A 119 11.35 -6.57 0.01
CA GLU A 119 10.93 -5.58 -0.98
C GLU A 119 9.42 -5.34 -1.02
N ALA A 120 8.65 -5.94 -0.10
CA ALA A 120 7.21 -5.75 -0.01
C ALA A 120 6.81 -4.41 0.64
N CYS A 121 5.77 -3.78 0.12
CA CYS A 121 5.18 -2.57 0.66
C CYS A 121 3.65 -2.51 0.39
N ALA A 122 2.92 -1.60 1.03
CA ALA A 122 1.48 -1.47 0.84
C ALA A 122 1.01 -0.01 0.94
N PRO A 123 -0.07 0.38 0.25
CA PRO A 123 -0.75 1.65 0.51
C PRO A 123 -1.38 1.65 1.91
N LEU A 124 -1.62 2.82 2.48
CA LEU A 124 -2.08 2.98 3.86
C LEU A 124 -3.61 3.00 3.96
N GLY A 125 -4.24 1.81 3.95
CA GLY A 125 -5.70 1.67 4.18
C GLY A 125 -6.57 2.47 3.22
N THR A 126 -6.06 2.71 2.00
CA THR A 126 -6.75 3.34 0.87
C THR A 126 -6.37 2.59 -0.40
N ALA A 127 -7.22 2.67 -1.42
CA ALA A 127 -6.85 2.17 -2.74
C ALA A 127 -5.57 2.85 -3.25
N ILE A 128 -4.82 2.14 -4.09
CA ILE A 128 -3.64 2.68 -4.78
C ILE A 128 -3.98 3.99 -5.51
N ARG A 129 -3.06 4.94 -5.54
CA ARG A 129 -3.14 6.23 -6.24
C ARG A 129 -1.92 6.43 -7.14
N ALA A 130 -2.01 7.38 -8.07
CA ALA A 130 -0.93 7.73 -8.97
C ALA A 130 0.36 8.11 -8.21
N GLU A 131 0.23 8.89 -7.15
CA GLU A 131 1.36 9.35 -6.32
C GLU A 131 2.12 8.19 -5.67
N HIS A 132 1.42 7.09 -5.31
CA HIS A 132 2.07 5.89 -4.81
C HIS A 132 2.92 5.22 -5.91
N ILE A 133 2.34 5.08 -7.11
CA ILE A 133 3.00 4.42 -8.26
C ILE A 133 4.23 5.24 -8.70
N GLU A 134 4.09 6.55 -8.84
CA GLU A 134 5.22 7.43 -9.16
C GLU A 134 6.36 7.31 -8.15
N ARG A 135 6.03 7.22 -6.85
CA ARG A 135 7.03 7.06 -5.79
C ARG A 135 7.76 5.72 -5.91
N LEU A 136 7.04 4.66 -6.24
CA LEU A 136 7.61 3.32 -6.43
C LEU A 136 8.49 3.26 -7.68
N LEU A 137 8.05 3.82 -8.80
CA LEU A 137 8.79 3.89 -10.05
C LEU A 137 10.07 4.73 -9.95
N LYS A 138 10.16 5.66 -9.00
CA LYS A 138 11.40 6.38 -8.68
C LYS A 138 12.43 5.53 -7.94
N MET A 139 12.03 4.38 -7.40
CA MET A 139 12.92 3.49 -6.62
C MET A 139 13.38 2.26 -7.41
N THR A 140 12.60 1.83 -8.40
CA THR A 140 12.90 0.65 -9.20
C THR A 140 12.16 0.69 -10.53
N ASP A 141 12.71 0.02 -11.53
CA ASP A 141 12.09 -0.10 -12.86
C ASP A 141 11.01 -1.21 -12.92
N HIS A 142 10.80 -1.97 -11.85
CA HIS A 142 9.81 -3.05 -11.85
C HIS A 142 8.93 -3.02 -10.61
N VAL A 143 7.65 -2.70 -10.79
CA VAL A 143 6.60 -2.75 -9.78
C VAL A 143 5.72 -3.97 -10.01
N ILE A 144 5.59 -4.84 -9.01
CA ILE A 144 4.75 -6.02 -9.07
C ILE A 144 3.60 -5.84 -8.07
N PHE A 145 2.39 -5.76 -8.55
CA PHE A 145 1.19 -5.75 -7.71
C PHE A 145 0.75 -7.19 -7.44
N SER A 146 0.56 -7.53 -6.16
CA SER A 146 -0.01 -8.81 -5.72
C SER A 146 -1.38 -8.56 -5.13
N PHE A 147 -2.39 -9.10 -5.74
CA PHE A 147 -3.79 -8.97 -5.35
C PHE A 147 -4.39 -10.30 -4.94
N ASP A 148 -5.34 -10.25 -4.03
CA ASP A 148 -6.17 -11.39 -3.67
C ASP A 148 -6.95 -11.89 -4.89
N GLY A 149 -7.20 -13.19 -4.98
CA GLY A 149 -7.87 -13.81 -6.14
C GLY A 149 -9.36 -13.53 -6.28
N ASP A 150 -9.91 -12.64 -5.46
CA ASP A 150 -11.34 -12.32 -5.40
C ASP A 150 -11.74 -11.15 -6.35
N ALA A 151 -13.01 -10.82 -6.36
CA ALA A 151 -13.55 -9.74 -7.19
C ALA A 151 -13.05 -8.35 -6.76
N ALA A 152 -12.74 -8.15 -5.47
CA ALA A 152 -12.21 -6.89 -4.96
C ALA A 152 -10.76 -6.68 -5.43
N GLY A 153 -9.93 -7.73 -5.36
CA GLY A 153 -8.55 -7.72 -5.88
C GLY A 153 -8.52 -7.48 -7.40
N ARG A 154 -9.43 -8.08 -8.19
CA ARG A 154 -9.54 -7.80 -9.64
C ARG A 154 -9.90 -6.34 -9.93
N LYS A 155 -10.81 -5.76 -9.15
CA LYS A 155 -11.16 -4.34 -9.27
C LYS A 155 -9.99 -3.42 -8.89
N ALA A 156 -9.25 -3.79 -7.86
CA ALA A 156 -8.05 -3.06 -7.43
C ALA A 156 -6.93 -3.16 -8.50
N ALA A 157 -6.75 -4.33 -9.12
CA ALA A 157 -5.81 -4.54 -10.22
C ALA A 157 -6.13 -3.68 -11.44
N LYS A 158 -7.41 -3.64 -11.87
CA LYS A 158 -7.84 -2.77 -12.97
C LYS A 158 -7.53 -1.30 -12.67
N ARG A 159 -7.82 -0.83 -11.46
CA ARG A 159 -7.49 0.52 -11.05
C ARG A 159 -5.98 0.77 -11.07
N ALA A 160 -5.16 -0.15 -10.56
CA ALA A 160 -3.71 -0.04 -10.57
C ALA A 160 -3.17 0.02 -12.02
N MET A 161 -3.74 -0.78 -12.94
CA MET A 161 -3.42 -0.74 -14.36
C MET A 161 -3.73 0.63 -14.98
N ASP A 162 -4.96 1.14 -14.80
CA ASP A 162 -5.41 2.43 -15.35
C ASP A 162 -4.52 3.59 -14.87
N LEU A 163 -4.12 3.57 -13.59
CA LEU A 163 -3.24 4.57 -13.00
C LEU A 163 -1.78 4.43 -13.44
N SER A 164 -1.32 3.22 -13.75
CA SER A 164 0.07 2.96 -14.15
C SER A 164 0.35 3.35 -15.60
N LEU A 165 -0.62 3.15 -16.51
CA LEU A 165 -0.46 3.38 -17.94
C LEU A 165 0.14 4.76 -18.28
N PRO A 166 -0.37 5.90 -17.75
CA PRO A 166 0.16 7.22 -18.09
C PRO A 166 1.49 7.57 -17.40
N LEU A 167 1.96 6.72 -16.47
CA LEU A 167 3.13 7.01 -15.64
C LEU A 167 4.38 6.25 -16.07
N LEU A 168 4.24 5.25 -16.97
CA LEU A 168 5.33 4.38 -17.36
C LEU A 168 6.21 5.02 -18.43
N ASP A 169 7.52 5.00 -18.17
CA ASP A 169 8.57 5.23 -19.15
C ASP A 169 8.99 3.93 -19.85
N ASP A 170 9.70 4.02 -20.97
CA ASP A 170 10.09 2.89 -21.82
C ASP A 170 10.86 1.77 -21.09
N ALA A 171 11.61 2.10 -20.04
CA ALA A 171 12.39 1.13 -19.26
C ALA A 171 11.62 0.51 -18.10
N GLN A 172 10.47 1.08 -17.74
CA GLN A 172 9.72 0.71 -16.55
C GLN A 172 8.72 -0.42 -16.84
N LYS A 173 8.48 -1.25 -15.83
CA LYS A 173 7.61 -2.41 -15.93
C LYS A 173 6.64 -2.44 -14.76
N VAL A 174 5.39 -2.72 -15.07
CA VAL A 174 4.36 -3.07 -14.09
C VAL A 174 3.85 -4.45 -14.41
N SER A 175 3.70 -5.28 -13.39
CA SER A 175 3.19 -6.65 -13.51
C SER A 175 2.19 -6.94 -12.41
N PHE A 176 1.33 -7.92 -12.65
CA PHE A 176 0.25 -8.31 -11.76
C PHE A 176 0.36 -9.78 -11.38
N VAL A 177 0.20 -10.08 -10.11
CA VAL A 177 0.06 -11.42 -9.56
C VAL A 177 -1.31 -11.52 -8.93
N PHE A 178 -2.07 -12.52 -9.30
CA PHE A 178 -3.35 -12.87 -8.68
C PHE A 178 -3.16 -14.14 -7.87
N LEU A 179 -3.43 -14.05 -6.58
CA LEU A 179 -3.36 -15.19 -5.70
C LEU A 179 -4.55 -16.13 -5.94
N PRO A 180 -4.46 -17.42 -5.56
CA PRO A 180 -5.61 -18.32 -5.59
C PRO A 180 -6.77 -17.77 -4.77
N GLU A 181 -7.99 -18.09 -5.15
CA GLU A 181 -9.20 -17.65 -4.44
C GLU A 181 -9.16 -18.05 -2.95
N GLY A 182 -9.42 -17.08 -2.08
CA GLY A 182 -9.38 -17.27 -0.62
C GLY A 182 -7.99 -17.28 0.00
N GLU A 183 -6.93 -17.04 -0.79
CA GLU A 183 -5.57 -16.88 -0.27
C GLU A 183 -5.16 -15.40 -0.28
N ASP A 184 -4.48 -15.00 0.77
CA ASP A 184 -3.69 -13.78 0.87
C ASP A 184 -2.18 -14.12 0.87
N PRO A 185 -1.27 -13.15 0.73
CA PRO A 185 0.17 -13.42 0.72
C PRO A 185 0.67 -14.16 1.96
N ASP A 186 0.10 -13.88 3.13
CA ASP A 186 0.46 -14.53 4.39
C ASP A 186 0.05 -16.02 4.39
N SER A 187 -1.20 -16.32 4.04
CA SER A 187 -1.72 -17.69 3.99
C SER A 187 -0.99 -18.53 2.96
N LEU A 188 -0.71 -17.98 1.78
CA LEU A 188 0.01 -18.67 0.72
C LEU A 188 1.43 -19.05 1.16
N VAL A 189 2.18 -18.10 1.73
CA VAL A 189 3.56 -18.36 2.18
C VAL A 189 3.58 -19.37 3.34
N LYS A 190 2.62 -19.33 4.26
CA LYS A 190 2.51 -20.30 5.35
C LYS A 190 2.19 -21.71 4.86
N LYS A 191 1.31 -21.85 3.87
CA LYS A 191 0.88 -23.15 3.34
C LYS A 191 1.89 -23.76 2.37
N SER A 192 2.36 -22.95 1.42
CA SER A 192 3.11 -23.43 0.25
C SER A 192 4.59 -23.03 0.27
N GLY A 193 4.99 -22.22 1.26
CA GLY A 193 6.36 -21.74 1.43
C GLY A 193 6.74 -20.57 0.52
N ALA A 194 7.86 -19.93 0.84
CA ALA A 194 8.37 -18.77 0.12
C ALA A 194 8.67 -19.05 -1.37
N LEU A 195 9.10 -20.27 -1.69
CA LEU A 195 9.40 -20.66 -3.08
C LEU A 195 8.17 -20.62 -3.97
N ALA A 196 7.01 -21.02 -3.47
CA ALA A 196 5.76 -20.98 -4.23
C ALA A 196 5.37 -19.53 -4.59
N PHE A 197 5.51 -18.61 -3.65
CA PHE A 197 5.25 -17.19 -3.91
C PHE A 197 6.26 -16.59 -4.90
N GLU A 198 7.56 -16.94 -4.80
CA GLU A 198 8.58 -16.52 -5.76
C GLU A 198 8.29 -17.02 -7.18
N GLU A 199 7.80 -18.27 -7.34
CA GLU A 199 7.39 -18.80 -8.64
C GLU A 199 6.18 -18.05 -9.22
N MET A 200 5.26 -17.59 -8.37
CA MET A 200 4.15 -16.73 -8.82
C MET A 200 4.65 -15.35 -9.26
N LEU A 201 5.60 -14.75 -8.54
CA LEU A 201 6.22 -13.48 -8.93
C LEU A 201 6.95 -13.58 -10.28
N LYS A 202 7.62 -14.70 -10.56
CA LYS A 202 8.27 -14.95 -11.86
C LYS A 202 7.26 -15.07 -13.02
N LYS A 203 6.04 -15.53 -12.71
CA LYS A 203 4.95 -15.68 -13.67
C LYS A 203 3.99 -14.47 -13.66
N ALA A 204 4.39 -13.37 -13.01
CA ALA A 204 3.58 -12.17 -12.94
C ALA A 204 3.17 -11.70 -14.34
N LEU A 205 1.90 -11.41 -14.53
CA LEU A 205 1.30 -10.99 -15.79
C LEU A 205 1.75 -9.55 -16.12
N PRO A 206 2.47 -9.30 -17.22
CA PRO A 206 2.84 -7.94 -17.61
C PRO A 206 1.61 -7.05 -17.81
N LEU A 207 1.76 -5.74 -17.56
CA LEU A 207 0.67 -4.77 -17.71
C LEU A 207 0.02 -4.83 -19.08
N SER A 208 0.79 -4.95 -20.16
CA SER A 208 0.26 -5.08 -21.53
C SER A 208 -0.63 -6.31 -21.72
N SER A 209 -0.20 -7.44 -21.15
CA SER A 209 -0.98 -8.69 -21.22
C SER A 209 -2.25 -8.58 -20.39
N TYR A 210 -2.17 -8.00 -19.19
CA TYR A 210 -3.35 -7.76 -18.35
C TYR A 210 -4.32 -6.75 -18.98
N LEU A 211 -3.82 -5.71 -19.65
CA LEU A 211 -4.64 -4.76 -20.40
C LEU A 211 -5.46 -5.47 -21.49
N ILE A 212 -4.79 -6.33 -22.29
CA ILE A 212 -5.46 -7.10 -23.33
C ILE A 212 -6.54 -8.01 -22.71
N GLU A 213 -6.20 -8.76 -21.66
CA GLU A 213 -7.14 -9.63 -20.97
C GLU A 213 -8.35 -8.84 -20.41
N ALA A 214 -8.10 -7.72 -19.73
CA ALA A 214 -9.15 -6.89 -19.13
C ALA A 214 -10.07 -6.24 -20.18
N LEU A 215 -9.54 -5.83 -21.33
CA LEU A 215 -10.31 -5.19 -22.39
C LEU A 215 -11.03 -6.20 -23.31
N SER A 216 -10.53 -7.42 -23.43
CA SER A 216 -11.18 -8.49 -24.19
C SER A 216 -12.26 -9.23 -23.40
N GLN A 217 -12.40 -8.97 -22.10
CA GLN A 217 -13.36 -9.65 -21.27
C GLN A 217 -14.81 -9.45 -21.77
N GLY A 218 -15.46 -10.54 -22.11
CA GLY A 218 -16.85 -10.51 -22.64
C GLY A 218 -16.96 -10.22 -24.14
N LEU A 219 -15.84 -10.09 -24.87
CA LEU A 219 -15.79 -9.90 -26.30
C LEU A 219 -15.35 -11.20 -27.00
N ASP A 220 -15.96 -11.51 -28.13
CA ASP A 220 -15.48 -12.55 -29.05
C ASP A 220 -14.66 -11.89 -30.16
N LEU A 221 -13.33 -11.95 -30.03
CA LEU A 221 -12.43 -11.34 -31.01
C LEU A 221 -12.45 -12.00 -32.41
N ALA A 222 -13.18 -13.09 -32.60
CA ALA A 222 -13.47 -13.63 -33.91
C ALA A 222 -14.61 -12.86 -34.62
N VAL A 223 -15.44 -12.16 -33.87
CA VAL A 223 -16.54 -11.31 -34.38
C VAL A 223 -15.99 -9.92 -34.70
N LEU A 224 -16.34 -9.38 -35.89
CA LEU A 224 -15.79 -8.11 -36.37
C LEU A 224 -16.18 -6.91 -35.49
N GLU A 225 -17.42 -6.87 -35.03
CA GLU A 225 -17.97 -5.82 -34.18
C GLU A 225 -17.24 -5.76 -32.85
N ASP A 226 -17.01 -6.91 -32.20
CA ASP A 226 -16.32 -7.02 -30.93
C ASP A 226 -14.83 -6.66 -31.07
N ARG A 227 -14.20 -7.07 -32.17
CA ARG A 227 -12.83 -6.69 -32.50
C ARG A 227 -12.68 -5.18 -32.72
N ASN A 228 -13.64 -4.54 -33.40
CA ASN A 228 -13.66 -3.09 -33.57
C ASN A 228 -13.86 -2.36 -32.25
N ALA A 229 -14.75 -2.86 -31.38
CA ALA A 229 -14.95 -2.34 -30.02
C ALA A 229 -13.67 -2.46 -29.19
N PHE A 230 -13.00 -3.62 -29.21
CA PHE A 230 -11.72 -3.84 -28.55
C PHE A 230 -10.64 -2.86 -29.01
N ILE A 231 -10.49 -2.67 -30.34
CA ILE A 231 -9.51 -1.74 -30.92
C ILE A 231 -9.82 -0.31 -30.47
N ALA A 232 -11.06 0.14 -30.52
CA ALA A 232 -11.45 1.49 -30.13
C ALA A 232 -11.15 1.77 -28.65
N VAL A 233 -11.46 0.82 -27.76
CA VAL A 233 -11.17 0.96 -26.32
C VAL A 233 -9.68 0.89 -26.06
N SER A 234 -8.95 -0.03 -26.70
CA SER A 234 -7.49 -0.14 -26.57
C SER A 234 -6.78 1.14 -27.01
N TYR A 235 -7.22 1.72 -28.12
CA TYR A 235 -6.69 2.99 -28.62
C TYR A 235 -6.90 4.12 -27.60
N THR A 236 -8.08 4.20 -27.00
CA THR A 236 -8.39 5.22 -25.97
C THR A 236 -7.49 5.10 -24.76
N HIS A 237 -7.23 3.86 -24.27
CA HIS A 237 -6.34 3.62 -23.13
C HIS A 237 -4.86 3.90 -23.43
N LEU A 238 -4.41 3.63 -24.65
CA LEU A 238 -3.01 3.83 -25.06
C LEU A 238 -2.72 5.26 -25.53
N THR A 239 -3.74 6.01 -25.94
CA THR A 239 -3.61 7.37 -26.47
C THR A 239 -4.22 8.43 -25.57
N LEU A 240 -4.54 8.09 -24.29
CA LEU A 240 -4.97 9.10 -23.32
C LEU A 240 -3.96 10.25 -23.37
N PRO A 241 -4.40 11.47 -23.70
CA PRO A 241 -3.48 12.59 -23.82
C PRO A 241 -2.82 12.79 -22.47
N THR A 242 -1.51 12.88 -22.49
CA THR A 242 -0.73 13.59 -21.49
C THR A 242 -1.30 15.02 -21.49
N ILE A 243 -2.42 15.25 -20.80
CA ILE A 243 -2.91 16.60 -20.60
C ILE A 243 -1.96 17.21 -19.59
N CYS A 244 -1.11 18.09 -20.12
CA CYS A 244 -0.25 19.00 -19.38
C CYS A 244 -1.03 19.81 -18.36
#